data_37bd30edc72afac6fcaf0544874668bf
#
_entry.id   37bd30edc72afac6fcaf0544874668bf
#
_cell.length_a   1.000
_cell.length_b   1.000
_cell.length_c   1.000
_cell.angle_alpha   90.00
_cell.angle_beta   90.00
_cell.angle_gamma   90.00
#
_symmetry.space_group_name_H-M   'P 1'
#
loop_
_entity.id
_entity.type
_entity.pdbx_description
1 polymer ?
#
loop_
_entity_poly.entity_id
_entity_poly.type
_entity_poly.pdbx_seq_one_letter_code
_entity_poly.pdbx_strand_id
1 'polypeptide(L)'
;MAATDELGALGPLLEEYAQVEAQMSDPQTLTNQQLMRRVGRRYAELGRVKAAADRLASASGDLEAARELAAEDRSFADESPALEEEEAAAHEALVKILAPRDPEDAMDVILEIKAGEGGEESALFASDLARMYARYAEAHGWSVTEMSATHTELGGFKDITLAIRAKGTPAPDEGVWAHLKYEGGVHRVQRVPVTESQGRIHTSAAGVFVMPEIEDDEEIVIDPNDLRIDVYRSSGPGGQSVNTTDSAVRITHIPSGIVVSMQNEKSQLQNKEAALRVLASRLAAEARAKKEAEASAQRLSQVRTVDRSERIRTYNFPENRIADHRTGFKAHNLDAVLSGALDAVIASLQEADEAERLAAAAQS
;
A
#
# COMPACT_ATOMS: atom_id res chain seq x y z
N MET A 1 17.89 15.93 -28.07
CA MET A 1 18.80 15.10 -27.25
C MET A 1 18.24 14.80 -25.86
N ALA A 2 17.11 15.38 -25.45
CA ALA A 2 16.46 15.07 -24.16
C ALA A 2 15.51 13.86 -24.20
N ALA A 3 14.89 13.56 -25.33
CA ALA A 3 13.89 12.46 -25.44
C ALA A 3 14.47 11.03 -25.37
N THR A 4 15.78 10.86 -25.47
CA THR A 4 16.43 9.53 -25.47
C THR A 4 16.70 9.02 -24.05
N ASP A 5 16.70 9.92 -23.07
CA ASP A 5 17.00 9.58 -21.65
C ASP A 5 15.73 9.18 -20.88
N GLU A 6 14.57 9.71 -21.25
CA GLU A 6 13.26 9.41 -20.61
C GLU A 6 12.78 7.98 -20.87
N LEU A 7 13.17 7.37 -21.96
CA LEU A 7 12.81 5.99 -22.33
C LEU A 7 13.89 4.96 -22.00
N GLY A 8 14.99 5.36 -21.35
CA GLY A 8 16.12 4.46 -21.03
C GLY A 8 15.74 3.24 -20.20
N ALA A 9 14.69 3.36 -19.37
CA ALA A 9 14.17 2.25 -18.56
C ALA A 9 13.29 1.27 -19.36
N LEU A 10 12.83 1.61 -20.57
CA LEU A 10 11.87 0.81 -21.33
C LEU A 10 12.43 -0.55 -21.76
N GLY A 11 13.68 -0.59 -22.28
CA GLY A 11 14.32 -1.82 -22.74
C GLY A 11 14.37 -2.91 -21.69
N PRO A 12 14.94 -2.64 -20.50
CA PRO A 12 14.96 -3.59 -19.37
C PRO A 12 13.57 -4.07 -18.94
N LEU A 13 12.56 -3.20 -18.94
CA LEU A 13 11.19 -3.57 -18.56
C LEU A 13 10.51 -4.49 -19.57
N LEU A 14 10.77 -4.31 -20.87
CA LEU A 14 10.28 -5.21 -21.91
C LEU A 14 10.97 -6.57 -21.87
N GLU A 15 12.26 -6.62 -21.54
CA GLU A 15 12.98 -7.87 -21.29
C GLU A 15 12.42 -8.61 -20.08
N GLU A 16 12.15 -7.89 -18.99
CA GLU A 16 11.52 -8.45 -17.80
C GLU A 16 10.12 -8.97 -18.10
N TYR A 17 9.32 -8.26 -18.91
CA TYR A 17 8.00 -8.71 -19.36
C TYR A 17 8.07 -10.10 -20.01
N ALA A 18 9.00 -10.30 -20.94
CA ALA A 18 9.18 -11.59 -21.60
C ALA A 18 9.61 -12.71 -20.62
N GLN A 19 10.43 -12.37 -19.63
CA GLN A 19 10.83 -13.34 -18.59
C GLN A 19 9.67 -13.73 -17.69
N VAL A 20 8.87 -12.77 -17.25
CA VAL A 20 7.68 -12.99 -16.41
C VAL A 20 6.61 -13.77 -17.16
N GLU A 21 6.41 -13.50 -18.44
CA GLU A 21 5.52 -14.27 -19.31
C GLU A 21 5.94 -15.74 -19.41
N ALA A 22 7.24 -16.00 -19.57
CA ALA A 22 7.78 -17.37 -19.54
C ALA A 22 7.58 -18.03 -18.16
N GLN A 23 7.77 -17.31 -17.06
CA GLN A 23 7.53 -17.82 -15.69
C GLN A 23 6.07 -18.19 -15.46
N MET A 24 5.10 -17.47 -16.02
CA MET A 24 3.68 -17.83 -15.89
C MET A 24 3.34 -19.20 -16.51
N SER A 25 4.13 -19.65 -17.48
CA SER A 25 3.97 -20.94 -18.15
C SER A 25 4.75 -22.07 -17.45
N ASP A 26 5.55 -21.78 -16.41
CA ASP A 26 6.34 -22.76 -15.68
C ASP A 26 5.44 -23.60 -14.75
N PRO A 27 5.51 -24.95 -14.82
CA PRO A 27 4.77 -25.85 -13.94
C PRO A 27 5.00 -25.61 -12.44
N GLN A 28 6.18 -25.15 -12.02
CA GLN A 28 6.46 -24.82 -10.62
C GLN A 28 5.70 -23.57 -10.16
N THR A 29 5.59 -22.57 -11.01
CA THR A 29 4.80 -21.36 -10.77
C THR A 29 3.32 -21.68 -10.68
N LEU A 30 2.80 -22.53 -11.58
CA LEU A 30 1.38 -22.91 -11.62
C LEU A 30 0.92 -23.69 -10.37
N THR A 31 1.81 -24.42 -9.71
CA THR A 31 1.50 -25.19 -8.49
C THR A 31 1.60 -24.37 -7.20
N ASN A 32 2.27 -23.23 -7.23
CA ASN A 32 2.44 -22.35 -6.07
C ASN A 32 1.55 -21.11 -6.18
N GLN A 33 0.45 -21.09 -5.42
CA GLN A 33 -0.55 -20.03 -5.47
C GLN A 33 0.02 -18.62 -5.13
N GLN A 34 0.94 -18.53 -4.18
CA GLN A 34 1.56 -17.25 -3.79
C GLN A 34 2.50 -16.74 -4.88
N LEU A 35 3.35 -17.63 -5.42
CA LEU A 35 4.24 -17.29 -6.52
C LEU A 35 3.42 -16.85 -7.75
N MET A 36 2.35 -17.57 -8.06
CA MET A 36 1.45 -17.24 -9.17
C MET A 36 0.80 -15.85 -9.01
N ARG A 37 0.36 -15.49 -7.80
CA ARG A 37 -0.18 -14.15 -7.53
C ARG A 37 0.88 -13.07 -7.73
N ARG A 38 2.10 -13.28 -7.23
CA ARG A 38 3.20 -12.31 -7.38
C ARG A 38 3.60 -12.13 -8.83
N VAL A 39 3.80 -13.23 -9.56
CA VAL A 39 4.16 -13.24 -10.99
C VAL A 39 3.02 -12.62 -11.81
N GLY A 40 1.76 -12.94 -11.51
CA GLY A 40 0.60 -12.38 -12.19
C GLY A 40 0.44 -10.86 -12.01
N ARG A 41 0.70 -10.33 -10.79
CA ARG A 41 0.74 -8.87 -10.57
C ARG A 41 1.81 -8.20 -11.42
N ARG A 42 3.03 -8.75 -11.41
CA ARG A 42 4.13 -8.18 -12.19
C ARG A 42 3.90 -8.26 -13.69
N TYR A 43 3.29 -9.36 -14.17
CA TYR A 43 2.88 -9.51 -15.57
C TYR A 43 1.85 -8.45 -15.99
N ALA A 44 0.82 -8.22 -15.16
CA ALA A 44 -0.19 -7.20 -15.44
C ALA A 44 0.41 -5.78 -15.48
N GLU A 45 1.32 -5.46 -14.55
CA GLU A 45 2.03 -4.19 -14.52
C GLU A 45 2.87 -3.97 -15.78
N LEU A 46 3.74 -4.93 -16.11
CA LEU A 46 4.62 -4.85 -17.28
C LEU A 46 3.82 -4.91 -18.61
N GLY A 47 2.67 -5.60 -18.63
CA GLY A 47 1.78 -5.65 -19.76
C GLY A 47 1.25 -4.27 -20.16
N ARG A 48 1.04 -3.37 -19.20
CA ARG A 48 0.64 -1.97 -19.47
C ARG A 48 1.77 -1.16 -20.09
N VAL A 49 3.01 -1.36 -19.59
CA VAL A 49 4.20 -0.75 -20.20
C VAL A 49 4.35 -1.21 -21.64
N LYS A 50 4.20 -2.53 -21.86
CA LYS A 50 4.26 -3.12 -23.23
C LYS A 50 3.19 -2.55 -24.15
N ALA A 51 1.94 -2.47 -23.70
CA ALA A 51 0.84 -1.93 -24.49
C ALA A 51 1.03 -0.44 -24.85
N ALA A 52 1.53 0.36 -23.91
CA ALA A 52 1.82 1.77 -24.15
C ALA A 52 3.02 1.96 -25.11
N ALA A 53 4.05 1.12 -24.99
CA ALA A 53 5.19 1.12 -25.89
C ALA A 53 4.78 0.72 -27.32
N ASP A 54 3.92 -0.29 -27.46
CA ASP A 54 3.40 -0.71 -28.75
C ASP A 54 2.54 0.39 -29.41
N ARG A 55 1.73 1.09 -28.60
CA ARG A 55 0.93 2.22 -29.09
C ARG A 55 1.82 3.37 -29.57
N LEU A 56 2.86 3.72 -28.83
CA LEU A 56 3.81 4.74 -29.27
C LEU A 56 4.52 4.32 -30.57
N ALA A 57 4.99 3.06 -30.63
CA ALA A 57 5.65 2.54 -31.83
C ALA A 57 4.72 2.57 -33.07
N SER A 58 3.42 2.24 -32.89
CA SER A 58 2.43 2.35 -33.98
C SER A 58 2.24 3.80 -34.42
N ALA A 59 1.98 4.72 -33.44
CA ALA A 59 1.75 6.14 -33.76
C ALA A 59 2.97 6.79 -34.45
N SER A 60 4.20 6.47 -34.01
CA SER A 60 5.43 6.94 -34.64
C SER A 60 5.58 6.37 -36.07
N GLY A 61 5.23 5.08 -36.28
CA GLY A 61 5.26 4.45 -37.59
C GLY A 61 4.24 5.08 -38.57
N ASP A 62 3.02 5.34 -38.11
CA ASP A 62 1.97 5.97 -38.88
C ASP A 62 2.34 7.42 -39.28
N LEU A 63 2.95 8.17 -38.36
CA LEU A 63 3.46 9.52 -38.62
C LEU A 63 4.61 9.53 -39.62
N GLU A 64 5.56 8.58 -39.50
CA GLU A 64 6.66 8.43 -40.46
C GLU A 64 6.15 8.10 -41.88
N ALA A 65 5.21 7.15 -41.99
CA ALA A 65 4.56 6.80 -43.24
C ALA A 65 3.80 7.97 -43.86
N ALA A 66 3.06 8.74 -43.05
CA ALA A 66 2.36 9.94 -43.53
C ALA A 66 3.33 11.02 -44.03
N ARG A 67 4.46 11.22 -43.36
CA ARG A 67 5.50 12.18 -43.81
C ARG A 67 6.16 11.75 -45.13
N GLU A 68 6.40 10.45 -45.33
CA GLU A 68 6.91 9.91 -46.60
C GLU A 68 5.91 10.14 -47.72
N LEU A 69 4.62 9.82 -47.51
CA LEU A 69 3.57 10.04 -48.49
C LEU A 69 3.36 11.52 -48.80
N ALA A 70 3.40 12.40 -47.80
CA ALA A 70 3.30 13.85 -47.99
C ALA A 70 4.48 14.44 -48.80
N ALA A 71 5.63 13.79 -48.79
CA ALA A 71 6.77 14.17 -49.65
C ALA A 71 6.54 13.83 -51.12
N GLU A 72 5.77 12.79 -51.40
CA GLU A 72 5.38 12.38 -52.78
C GLU A 72 4.13 13.11 -53.25
N ASP A 73 3.10 13.26 -52.40
CA ASP A 73 1.84 13.94 -52.71
C ASP A 73 1.40 14.86 -51.53
N ARG A 74 1.35 16.16 -51.80
CA ARG A 74 0.97 17.19 -50.82
C ARG A 74 -0.45 17.03 -50.26
N SER A 75 -1.31 16.24 -50.85
CA SER A 75 -2.67 16.00 -50.35
C SER A 75 -2.66 15.25 -49.00
N PHE A 76 -1.60 14.50 -48.69
CA PHE A 76 -1.43 13.80 -47.39
C PHE A 76 -0.87 14.70 -46.31
N ALA A 77 -0.44 15.92 -46.61
CA ALA A 77 0.12 16.84 -45.59
C ALA A 77 -0.91 17.27 -44.53
N ASP A 78 -2.21 17.24 -44.87
CA ASP A 78 -3.30 17.63 -43.96
C ASP A 78 -3.55 16.61 -42.84
N GLU A 79 -3.05 15.36 -42.96
CA GLU A 79 -3.17 14.32 -41.92
C GLU A 79 -2.04 14.38 -40.86
N SER A 80 -0.90 14.96 -41.22
CA SER A 80 0.30 15.00 -40.36
C SER A 80 0.05 15.65 -38.98
N PRO A 81 -0.71 16.76 -38.85
CA PRO A 81 -0.92 17.39 -37.54
C PRO A 81 -1.69 16.50 -36.54
N ALA A 82 -2.65 15.72 -37.02
CA ALA A 82 -3.42 14.81 -36.18
C ALA A 82 -2.57 13.63 -35.69
N LEU A 83 -1.69 13.10 -36.56
CA LEU A 83 -0.76 12.03 -36.22
C LEU A 83 0.36 12.52 -35.31
N GLU A 84 0.81 13.77 -35.42
CA GLU A 84 1.75 14.40 -34.49
C GLU A 84 1.14 14.54 -33.08
N GLU A 85 -0.14 14.90 -32.99
CA GLU A 85 -0.86 14.98 -31.73
C GLU A 85 -1.06 13.58 -31.11
N GLU A 86 -1.35 12.56 -31.93
CA GLU A 86 -1.48 11.19 -31.46
C GLU A 86 -0.16 10.59 -30.96
N GLU A 87 0.94 10.82 -31.70
CA GLU A 87 2.29 10.41 -31.25
C GLU A 87 2.67 11.10 -29.93
N ALA A 88 2.47 12.41 -29.82
CA ALA A 88 2.75 13.16 -28.61
C ALA A 88 1.92 12.66 -27.42
N ALA A 89 0.63 12.37 -27.61
CA ALA A 89 -0.23 11.81 -26.58
C ALA A 89 0.20 10.38 -26.18
N ALA A 90 0.61 9.54 -27.13
CA ALA A 90 1.13 8.21 -26.85
C ALA A 90 2.46 8.26 -26.10
N HIS A 91 3.35 9.20 -26.44
CA HIS A 91 4.62 9.42 -25.75
C HIS A 91 4.37 9.89 -24.31
N GLU A 92 3.51 10.88 -24.09
CA GLU A 92 3.17 11.36 -22.75
C GLU A 92 2.56 10.24 -21.89
N ALA A 93 1.67 9.42 -22.45
CA ALA A 93 1.09 8.28 -21.76
C ALA A 93 2.14 7.24 -21.35
N LEU A 94 3.14 6.97 -22.19
CA LEU A 94 4.23 6.05 -21.87
C LEU A 94 5.13 6.63 -20.77
N VAL A 95 5.50 7.91 -20.85
CA VAL A 95 6.31 8.59 -19.82
C VAL A 95 5.62 8.54 -18.47
N LYS A 96 4.30 8.77 -18.41
CA LYS A 96 3.49 8.62 -17.18
C LYS A 96 3.55 7.21 -16.60
N ILE A 97 3.53 6.19 -17.45
CA ILE A 97 3.60 4.79 -17.02
C ILE A 97 5.01 4.43 -16.54
N LEU A 98 6.06 5.00 -17.13
CA LEU A 98 7.46 4.77 -16.75
C LEU A 98 7.89 5.58 -15.51
N ALA A 99 7.12 6.60 -15.11
CA ALA A 99 7.40 7.36 -13.90
C ALA A 99 7.52 6.41 -12.69
N PRO A 100 8.49 6.63 -11.78
CA PRO A 100 8.67 5.81 -10.61
C PRO A 100 7.36 5.74 -9.81
N ARG A 101 6.79 4.55 -9.68
CA ARG A 101 5.57 4.31 -8.93
C ARG A 101 5.89 3.84 -7.52
N ASP A 102 4.97 4.10 -6.62
CA ASP A 102 5.02 3.53 -5.29
C ASP A 102 4.81 2.00 -5.40
N PRO A 103 5.76 1.17 -4.96
CA PRO A 103 5.63 -0.29 -5.03
C PRO A 103 4.45 -0.82 -4.21
N GLU A 104 3.92 -0.01 -3.29
CA GLU A 104 2.78 -0.33 -2.45
C GLU A 104 1.43 -0.03 -3.12
N ASP A 105 1.40 0.67 -4.27
CA ASP A 105 0.16 1.10 -4.93
C ASP A 105 -0.84 -0.03 -5.21
N ALA A 106 -0.38 -1.24 -5.47
CA ALA A 106 -1.23 -2.42 -5.67
C ALA A 106 -1.70 -3.10 -4.38
N MET A 107 -1.27 -2.61 -3.20
CA MET A 107 -1.58 -3.24 -1.92
C MET A 107 -2.99 -2.93 -1.44
N ASP A 108 -3.49 -3.82 -0.60
CA ASP A 108 -4.69 -3.61 0.21
C ASP A 108 -4.38 -2.69 1.40
N VAL A 109 -5.41 -2.22 2.11
CA VAL A 109 -5.29 -1.15 3.11
C VAL A 109 -5.91 -1.56 4.44
N ILE A 110 -5.20 -1.25 5.52
CA ILE A 110 -5.74 -1.12 6.87
C ILE A 110 -5.99 0.36 7.15
N LEU A 111 -7.25 0.72 7.40
CA LEU A 111 -7.67 2.08 7.67
C LEU A 111 -8.21 2.18 9.10
N GLU A 112 -7.55 2.98 9.94
CA GLU A 112 -7.98 3.26 11.31
C GLU A 112 -8.56 4.67 11.37
N ILE A 113 -9.71 4.82 12.04
CA ILE A 113 -10.33 6.13 12.30
C ILE A 113 -10.47 6.29 13.80
N LYS A 114 -9.95 7.38 14.35
CA LYS A 114 -10.04 7.70 15.78
C LYS A 114 -10.75 9.03 15.98
N ALA A 115 -11.71 9.05 16.89
CA ALA A 115 -12.32 10.29 17.36
C ALA A 115 -11.26 11.18 18.02
N GLY A 116 -11.25 12.44 17.65
CA GLY A 116 -10.36 13.45 18.20
C GLY A 116 -11.06 14.45 19.12
N GLU A 117 -10.67 15.71 19.01
CA GLU A 117 -11.33 16.78 19.75
C GLU A 117 -12.80 16.94 19.35
N GLY A 118 -13.71 16.97 20.31
CA GLY A 118 -15.13 17.17 20.10
C GLY A 118 -16.05 16.18 20.84
N GLY A 119 -15.49 15.26 21.63
CA GLY A 119 -16.27 14.30 22.44
C GLY A 119 -17.16 13.42 21.59
N GLU A 120 -18.45 13.29 21.93
CA GLU A 120 -19.43 12.47 21.17
C GLU A 120 -19.57 12.90 19.71
N GLU A 121 -19.44 14.20 19.41
CA GLU A 121 -19.54 14.70 18.03
C GLU A 121 -18.38 14.21 17.15
N SER A 122 -17.18 14.12 17.69
CA SER A 122 -16.03 13.56 16.96
C SER A 122 -16.20 12.05 16.71
N ALA A 123 -16.84 11.33 17.63
CA ALA A 123 -17.16 9.92 17.46
C ALA A 123 -18.26 9.67 16.41
N LEU A 124 -19.27 10.53 16.35
CA LEU A 124 -20.28 10.49 15.29
C LEU A 124 -19.66 10.82 13.93
N PHE A 125 -18.74 11.78 13.88
CA PHE A 125 -18.03 12.10 12.66
C PHE A 125 -17.11 10.96 12.20
N ALA A 126 -16.45 10.25 13.12
CA ALA A 126 -15.69 9.04 12.81
C ALA A 126 -16.59 7.97 12.15
N SER A 127 -17.84 7.83 12.62
CA SER A 127 -18.83 6.94 11.99
C SER A 127 -19.23 7.40 10.58
N ASP A 128 -19.36 8.70 10.35
CA ASP A 128 -19.64 9.24 9.01
C ASP A 128 -18.49 8.96 8.04
N LEU A 129 -17.23 9.13 8.49
CA LEU A 129 -16.04 8.82 7.70
C LEU A 129 -15.95 7.31 7.39
N ALA A 130 -16.16 6.44 8.38
CA ALA A 130 -16.16 4.99 8.18
C ALA A 130 -17.18 4.57 7.11
N ARG A 131 -18.40 5.13 7.17
CA ARG A 131 -19.44 4.89 6.18
C ARG A 131 -19.07 5.44 4.80
N MET A 132 -18.46 6.62 4.73
CA MET A 132 -17.96 7.21 3.48
C MET A 132 -16.95 6.30 2.80
N TYR A 133 -15.94 5.83 3.52
CA TYR A 133 -14.92 4.92 2.96
C TYR A 133 -15.51 3.56 2.59
N ALA A 134 -16.44 3.03 3.39
CA ALA A 134 -17.10 1.77 3.05
C ALA A 134 -17.89 1.87 1.73
N ARG A 135 -18.61 2.97 1.51
CA ARG A 135 -19.34 3.20 0.26
C ARG A 135 -18.43 3.47 -0.93
N TYR A 136 -17.33 4.19 -0.70
CA TYR A 136 -16.32 4.38 -1.72
C TYR A 136 -15.72 3.04 -2.16
N ALA A 137 -15.35 2.21 -1.21
CA ALA A 137 -14.85 0.86 -1.47
C ALA A 137 -15.86 -0.01 -2.23
N GLU A 138 -17.15 0.04 -1.84
CA GLU A 138 -18.24 -0.68 -2.50
C GLU A 138 -18.39 -0.24 -3.96
N ALA A 139 -18.32 1.07 -4.25
CA ALA A 139 -18.40 1.62 -5.60
C ALA A 139 -17.25 1.14 -6.49
N HIS A 140 -16.05 0.91 -5.92
CA HIS A 140 -14.89 0.35 -6.60
C HIS A 140 -14.87 -1.20 -6.63
N GLY A 141 -15.91 -1.86 -6.10
CA GLY A 141 -15.99 -3.31 -6.05
C GLY A 141 -15.05 -3.96 -5.03
N TRP A 142 -14.46 -3.19 -4.12
CA TRP A 142 -13.60 -3.68 -3.05
C TRP A 142 -14.42 -4.27 -1.89
N SER A 143 -13.81 -5.13 -1.11
CA SER A 143 -14.40 -5.68 0.10
C SER A 143 -13.96 -4.88 1.33
N VAL A 144 -14.89 -4.65 2.26
CA VAL A 144 -14.60 -3.99 3.54
C VAL A 144 -14.89 -4.97 4.67
N THR A 145 -13.94 -5.12 5.58
CA THR A 145 -14.09 -5.95 6.78
C THR A 145 -13.77 -5.12 8.00
N GLU A 146 -14.68 -5.04 8.95
CA GLU A 146 -14.41 -4.46 10.26
C GLU A 146 -13.51 -5.42 11.06
N MET A 147 -12.33 -4.94 11.44
CA MET A 147 -11.39 -5.69 12.26
C MET A 147 -11.61 -5.46 13.76
N SER A 148 -11.87 -4.22 14.12
CA SER A 148 -12.18 -3.81 15.50
C SER A 148 -12.96 -2.51 15.51
N ALA A 149 -13.84 -2.33 16.51
CA ALA A 149 -14.54 -1.08 16.74
C ALA A 149 -14.86 -0.87 18.21
N THR A 150 -14.71 0.37 18.69
CA THR A 150 -15.16 0.81 20.01
C THR A 150 -16.29 1.82 19.82
N HIS A 151 -17.52 1.38 20.11
CA HIS A 151 -18.72 2.21 19.95
C HIS A 151 -18.91 3.19 21.10
N THR A 152 -19.63 4.30 20.83
CA THR A 152 -20.18 5.19 21.83
C THR A 152 -21.67 4.94 22.02
N GLU A 153 -22.26 5.52 23.09
CA GLU A 153 -23.69 5.35 23.41
C GLU A 153 -24.61 5.93 22.33
N LEU A 154 -24.16 6.97 21.60
CA LEU A 154 -24.92 7.61 20.51
C LEU A 154 -24.67 6.98 19.14
N GLY A 155 -23.98 5.84 19.05
CA GLY A 155 -23.72 5.12 17.81
C GLY A 155 -22.54 5.65 17.00
N GLY A 156 -21.69 6.47 17.59
CA GLY A 156 -20.40 6.87 17.04
C GLY A 156 -19.30 5.83 17.31
N PHE A 157 -18.12 6.04 16.73
CA PHE A 157 -16.93 5.25 17.00
C PHE A 157 -15.90 6.09 17.77
N LYS A 158 -15.42 5.59 18.92
CA LYS A 158 -14.19 6.12 19.53
C LYS A 158 -12.98 5.80 18.68
N ASP A 159 -12.94 4.57 18.21
CA ASP A 159 -12.01 4.07 17.21
C ASP A 159 -12.68 2.97 16.38
N ILE A 160 -12.27 2.84 15.11
CA ILE A 160 -12.67 1.75 14.22
C ILE A 160 -11.52 1.44 13.28
N THR A 161 -11.27 0.15 13.05
CA THR A 161 -10.27 -0.36 12.11
C THR A 161 -10.96 -1.17 11.03
N LEU A 162 -10.74 -0.78 9.77
CA LEU A 162 -11.29 -1.43 8.59
C LEU A 162 -10.15 -2.02 7.76
N ALA A 163 -10.31 -3.25 7.31
CA ALA A 163 -9.49 -3.80 6.23
C ALA A 163 -10.26 -3.63 4.91
N ILE A 164 -9.64 -2.96 3.94
CA ILE A 164 -10.22 -2.70 2.61
C ILE A 164 -9.36 -3.41 1.59
N ARG A 165 -9.96 -4.35 0.83
CA ARG A 165 -9.24 -5.23 -0.08
C ARG A 165 -9.87 -5.24 -1.46
N ALA A 166 -9.02 -5.17 -2.48
CA ALA A 166 -9.45 -5.32 -3.86
C ALA A 166 -9.87 -6.78 -4.15
N LYS A 167 -10.77 -6.95 -5.10
CA LYS A 167 -11.13 -8.28 -5.61
C LYS A 167 -10.21 -8.66 -6.76
N GLY A 168 -9.49 -9.75 -6.61
CA GLY A 168 -8.54 -10.24 -7.63
C GLY A 168 -7.18 -9.54 -7.55
N THR A 169 -6.56 -9.32 -8.70
CA THR A 169 -5.26 -8.66 -8.82
C THR A 169 -5.45 -7.34 -9.55
N PRO A 170 -5.66 -6.22 -8.84
CA PRO A 170 -5.85 -4.93 -9.48
C PRO A 170 -4.56 -4.48 -10.17
N ALA A 171 -4.70 -3.62 -11.18
CA ALA A 171 -3.57 -2.86 -11.67
C ALA A 171 -3.06 -1.92 -10.55
N PRO A 172 -1.78 -1.53 -10.55
CA PRO A 172 -1.22 -0.72 -9.45
C PRO A 172 -1.99 0.58 -9.17
N ASP A 173 -2.45 1.28 -10.21
CA ASP A 173 -3.27 2.50 -10.10
C ASP A 173 -4.75 2.26 -9.75
N GLU A 174 -5.20 1.00 -9.77
CA GLU A 174 -6.53 0.56 -9.34
C GLU A 174 -6.50 -0.08 -7.94
N GLY A 175 -5.31 -0.20 -7.33
CA GLY A 175 -5.12 -0.75 -6.00
C GLY A 175 -5.71 0.15 -4.92
N VAL A 176 -6.07 -0.45 -3.79
CA VAL A 176 -6.70 0.27 -2.68
C VAL A 176 -5.75 1.31 -2.10
N TRP A 177 -4.45 0.97 -1.97
CA TRP A 177 -3.42 1.89 -1.47
C TRP A 177 -3.25 3.10 -2.40
N ALA A 178 -3.21 2.92 -3.71
CA ALA A 178 -3.07 4.00 -4.69
C ALA A 178 -4.14 5.09 -4.55
N HIS A 179 -5.32 4.73 -4.04
CA HIS A 179 -6.44 5.64 -3.81
C HIS A 179 -6.46 6.20 -2.39
N LEU A 180 -6.25 5.37 -1.38
CA LEU A 180 -6.50 5.75 0.02
C LEU A 180 -5.27 6.21 0.78
N LYS A 181 -4.05 6.05 0.28
CA LYS A 181 -2.80 6.51 0.94
C LYS A 181 -2.82 8.00 1.30
N TYR A 182 -3.56 8.81 0.56
CA TYR A 182 -3.70 10.24 0.79
C TYR A 182 -4.69 10.60 1.91
N GLU A 183 -5.45 9.64 2.43
CA GLU A 183 -6.48 9.89 3.44
C GLU A 183 -5.91 9.98 4.87
N GLY A 184 -4.63 9.62 5.07
CA GLY A 184 -3.96 9.73 6.36
C GLY A 184 -3.82 11.17 6.82
N GLY A 185 -4.36 11.51 8.00
CA GLY A 185 -4.29 12.85 8.58
C GLY A 185 -5.51 13.22 9.42
N VAL A 186 -5.60 14.51 9.78
CA VAL A 186 -6.71 15.05 10.58
C VAL A 186 -7.82 15.57 9.68
N HIS A 187 -9.01 15.02 9.82
CA HIS A 187 -10.24 15.43 9.15
C HIS A 187 -11.06 16.29 10.08
N ARG A 188 -11.43 17.50 9.65
CA ARG A 188 -12.17 18.49 10.45
C ARG A 188 -13.60 18.62 9.95
N VAL A 189 -14.56 18.52 10.86
CA VAL A 189 -15.98 18.75 10.57
C VAL A 189 -16.46 20.05 11.18
N GLN A 190 -17.33 20.76 10.48
CA GLN A 190 -18.05 21.95 10.93
C GLN A 190 -19.55 21.72 10.68
N ARG A 191 -20.29 21.45 11.77
CA ARG A 191 -21.74 21.27 11.74
C ARG A 191 -22.36 21.63 13.10
N VAL A 192 -23.69 21.70 13.14
CA VAL A 192 -24.44 21.75 14.39
C VAL A 192 -24.50 20.31 14.93
N PRO A 193 -23.89 20.00 16.10
CA PRO A 193 -23.93 18.65 16.68
C PRO A 193 -25.36 18.24 17.02
N VAL A 194 -25.63 16.94 17.00
CA VAL A 194 -26.93 16.37 17.45
C VAL A 194 -27.20 16.71 18.93
N THR A 195 -26.13 16.88 19.72
CA THR A 195 -26.18 17.23 21.13
C THR A 195 -26.33 18.72 21.42
N GLU A 196 -26.32 19.60 20.38
CA GLU A 196 -26.42 21.06 20.54
C GLU A 196 -27.86 21.51 20.43
N SER A 197 -28.38 22.14 21.48
CA SER A 197 -29.76 22.58 21.56
C SER A 197 -30.00 23.99 21.03
N GLN A 198 -28.94 24.81 20.87
CA GLN A 198 -29.04 26.24 20.46
C GLN A 198 -28.66 26.47 18.99
N GLY A 199 -28.46 25.41 18.21
CA GLY A 199 -28.15 25.52 16.79
C GLY A 199 -26.77 26.11 16.46
N ARG A 200 -25.83 26.11 17.41
CA ARG A 200 -24.48 26.64 17.18
C ARG A 200 -23.63 25.64 16.40
N ILE A 201 -22.87 26.16 15.43
CA ILE A 201 -21.92 25.37 14.67
C ILE A 201 -20.71 25.07 15.56
N HIS A 202 -20.39 23.77 15.72
CA HIS A 202 -19.19 23.34 16.40
C HIS A 202 -18.16 22.80 15.39
N THR A 203 -16.91 22.83 15.79
CA THR A 203 -15.80 22.27 15.04
C THR A 203 -15.25 21.09 15.81
N SER A 204 -15.29 19.91 15.19
CA SER A 204 -14.74 18.66 15.73
C SER A 204 -13.75 18.05 14.74
N ALA A 205 -12.96 17.08 15.19
CA ALA A 205 -11.98 16.43 14.36
C ALA A 205 -11.95 14.91 14.61
N ALA A 206 -11.55 14.17 13.56
CA ALA A 206 -11.21 12.75 13.64
C ALA A 206 -9.87 12.53 12.93
N GLY A 207 -9.03 11.67 13.48
CA GLY A 207 -7.79 11.22 12.85
C GLY A 207 -8.04 10.00 11.99
N VAL A 208 -7.53 10.00 10.77
CA VAL A 208 -7.51 8.84 9.88
C VAL A 208 -6.06 8.40 9.70
N PHE A 209 -5.82 7.10 9.86
CA PHE A 209 -4.52 6.46 9.65
C PHE A 209 -4.68 5.42 8.57
N VAL A 210 -3.79 5.45 7.60
CA VAL A 210 -3.83 4.52 6.47
C VAL A 210 -2.49 3.80 6.39
N MET A 211 -2.54 2.49 6.31
CA MET A 211 -1.36 1.63 6.20
C MET A 211 -1.59 0.58 5.13
N PRO A 212 -0.57 0.20 4.35
CA PRO A 212 -0.68 -0.95 3.45
C PRO A 212 -0.86 -2.22 4.28
N GLU A 213 -1.75 -3.11 3.83
CA GLU A 213 -1.90 -4.42 4.44
C GLU A 213 -0.75 -5.33 3.98
N ILE A 214 0.21 -5.57 4.87
CA ILE A 214 1.31 -6.50 4.60
C ILE A 214 0.83 -7.90 4.93
N GLU A 215 0.82 -8.81 3.95
CA GLU A 215 0.51 -10.23 4.19
C GLU A 215 1.52 -10.82 5.19
N ASP A 216 1.02 -11.39 6.28
CA ASP A 216 1.82 -11.94 7.40
C ASP A 216 2.43 -13.33 7.08
N ASP A 217 2.65 -13.64 5.81
CA ASP A 217 2.99 -14.98 5.31
C ASP A 217 4.49 -15.23 5.10
N GLU A 218 5.37 -14.50 5.74
CA GLU A 218 6.76 -14.95 5.80
C GLU A 218 6.89 -16.00 6.91
N GLU A 219 6.68 -17.27 6.53
CA GLU A 219 7.21 -18.40 7.27
C GLU A 219 8.72 -18.15 7.45
N ILE A 220 9.16 -17.93 8.69
CA ILE A 220 10.56 -17.60 8.95
C ILE A 220 11.39 -18.80 8.56
N VAL A 221 11.97 -18.77 7.38
CA VAL A 221 12.93 -19.75 6.91
C VAL A 221 14.26 -19.46 7.60
N ILE A 222 14.63 -20.32 8.55
CA ILE A 222 15.92 -20.22 9.24
C ILE A 222 16.97 -20.90 8.36
N ASP A 223 17.94 -20.13 7.85
CA ASP A 223 19.07 -20.70 7.13
C ASP A 223 19.98 -21.46 8.12
N PRO A 224 20.26 -22.76 7.88
CA PRO A 224 21.19 -23.51 8.72
C PRO A 224 22.59 -22.89 8.83
N ASN A 225 23.03 -22.10 7.85
CA ASN A 225 24.32 -21.42 7.86
C ASN A 225 24.36 -20.24 8.86
N ASP A 226 23.21 -19.68 9.22
CA ASP A 226 23.08 -18.62 10.21
C ASP A 226 23.02 -19.13 11.64
N LEU A 227 23.10 -20.45 11.82
CA LEU A 227 23.02 -21.09 13.13
C LEU A 227 24.39 -21.57 13.61
N ARG A 228 24.75 -21.16 14.80
CA ARG A 228 25.82 -21.80 15.57
C ARG A 228 25.19 -22.71 16.62
N ILE A 229 25.52 -24.02 16.52
CA ILE A 229 24.97 -25.04 17.41
C ILE A 229 26.10 -25.55 18.31
N ASP A 230 25.99 -25.34 19.60
CA ASP A 230 26.92 -25.80 20.61
C ASP A 230 26.23 -26.90 21.44
N VAL A 231 26.94 -28.03 21.64
CA VAL A 231 26.45 -29.15 22.46
C VAL A 231 27.24 -29.17 23.77
N TYR A 232 26.54 -29.39 24.87
CA TYR A 232 27.18 -29.43 26.18
C TYR A 232 26.45 -30.39 27.14
N ARG A 233 27.05 -30.63 28.30
CA ARG A 233 26.43 -31.47 29.31
C ARG A 233 25.28 -30.78 30.01
N SER A 234 24.15 -31.49 30.14
CA SER A 234 23.02 -30.98 30.93
C SER A 234 23.39 -30.83 32.39
N SER A 235 22.91 -29.75 33.02
CA SER A 235 23.09 -29.50 34.44
C SER A 235 21.75 -29.69 35.19
N GLY A 236 21.73 -30.48 36.27
CA GLY A 236 20.53 -30.68 37.10
C GLY A 236 20.67 -31.89 38.03
N PRO A 237 19.72 -32.01 38.98
CA PRO A 237 19.66 -33.20 39.86
C PRO A 237 19.25 -34.42 39.05
N GLY A 238 20.18 -35.29 38.68
CA GLY A 238 19.93 -36.49 37.86
C GLY A 238 20.99 -37.57 38.02
N GLY A 239 20.64 -38.81 37.67
CA GLY A 239 21.48 -39.99 37.75
C GLY A 239 22.64 -40.03 36.71
N GLN A 240 23.31 -41.18 36.53
CA GLN A 240 24.52 -41.35 35.71
C GLN A 240 24.40 -40.81 34.25
N SER A 241 23.19 -40.81 33.65
CA SER A 241 23.00 -40.37 32.27
C SER A 241 23.16 -38.83 32.09
N VAL A 242 22.85 -38.01 33.09
CA VAL A 242 22.99 -36.53 33.07
C VAL A 242 24.47 -36.13 33.12
N ASN A 243 25.30 -36.96 33.78
CA ASN A 243 26.72 -36.68 33.99
C ASN A 243 27.65 -37.23 32.93
N THR A 244 27.13 -38.08 32.03
CA THR A 244 27.96 -38.78 31.03
C THR A 244 27.62 -38.46 29.58
N THR A 245 26.47 -37.86 29.30
CA THR A 245 26.01 -37.62 27.92
C THR A 245 25.86 -36.13 27.63
N ASP A 246 26.45 -35.63 26.56
CA ASP A 246 26.29 -34.25 26.08
C ASP A 246 24.93 -34.12 25.33
N SER A 247 23.84 -34.06 26.09
CA SER A 247 22.46 -34.00 25.57
C SER A 247 21.91 -32.59 25.46
N ALA A 248 22.50 -31.61 26.17
CA ALA A 248 22.04 -30.22 26.08
C ALA A 248 22.53 -29.52 24.82
N VAL A 249 21.68 -28.74 24.22
CA VAL A 249 21.92 -28.00 22.97
C VAL A 249 21.67 -26.49 23.18
N ARG A 250 22.64 -25.72 22.70
CA ARG A 250 22.53 -24.25 22.59
C ARG A 250 22.58 -23.88 21.11
N ILE A 251 21.57 -23.15 20.63
CA ILE A 251 21.53 -22.62 19.29
C ILE A 251 21.63 -21.11 19.38
N THR A 252 22.58 -20.53 18.66
CA THR A 252 22.73 -19.08 18.49
C THR A 252 22.43 -18.73 17.05
N HIS A 253 21.46 -17.88 16.82
CA HIS A 253 21.20 -17.28 15.51
C HIS A 253 22.12 -16.09 15.33
N ILE A 254 23.09 -16.20 14.42
CA ILE A 254 24.18 -15.24 14.26
C ILE A 254 23.68 -13.84 13.87
N PRO A 255 22.74 -13.65 12.91
CA PRO A 255 22.29 -12.33 12.51
C PRO A 255 21.53 -11.55 13.59
N SER A 256 20.64 -12.22 14.36
CA SER A 256 19.85 -11.57 15.40
C SER A 256 20.51 -11.62 16.79
N GLY A 257 21.50 -12.48 16.99
CA GLY A 257 22.11 -12.70 18.31
C GLY A 257 21.23 -13.48 19.30
N ILE A 258 20.05 -13.97 18.90
CA ILE A 258 19.17 -14.75 19.78
C ILE A 258 19.82 -16.08 20.13
N VAL A 259 19.82 -16.39 21.43
CA VAL A 259 20.35 -17.64 21.96
C VAL A 259 19.22 -18.44 22.61
N VAL A 260 19.11 -19.72 22.23
CA VAL A 260 18.19 -20.69 22.83
C VAL A 260 18.96 -21.89 23.35
N SER A 261 18.72 -22.26 24.61
CA SER A 261 19.34 -23.45 25.23
C SER A 261 18.25 -24.42 25.66
N MET A 262 18.40 -25.70 25.29
CA MET A 262 17.47 -26.78 25.67
C MET A 262 18.21 -27.96 26.25
N GLN A 263 17.68 -28.50 27.36
CA GLN A 263 18.24 -29.63 28.08
C GLN A 263 17.18 -30.56 28.72
N ASN A 264 15.91 -30.37 28.36
CA ASN A 264 14.78 -31.00 29.06
C ASN A 264 14.61 -32.47 28.63
N GLU A 265 15.10 -32.82 27.45
CA GLU A 265 14.98 -34.18 26.89
C GLU A 265 16.26 -34.95 27.07
N LYS A 266 16.14 -36.31 27.11
CA LYS A 266 17.31 -37.20 27.19
C LYS A 266 18.07 -37.32 25.87
N SER A 267 17.43 -37.00 24.76
CA SER A 267 17.96 -37.05 23.42
C SER A 267 18.45 -35.69 22.96
N GLN A 268 19.71 -35.62 22.51
CA GLN A 268 20.30 -34.43 21.87
C GLN A 268 19.47 -33.97 20.66
N LEU A 269 18.98 -34.91 19.84
CA LEU A 269 18.17 -34.62 18.66
C LEU A 269 16.86 -33.91 19.03
N GLN A 270 16.15 -34.44 20.06
CA GLN A 270 14.91 -33.82 20.55
C GLN A 270 15.15 -32.42 21.15
N ASN A 271 16.25 -32.23 21.90
CA ASN A 271 16.65 -30.91 22.39
C ASN A 271 16.98 -29.95 21.26
N LYS A 272 17.64 -30.42 20.18
CA LYS A 272 17.91 -29.61 18.98
C LYS A 272 16.62 -29.17 18.28
N GLU A 273 15.69 -30.10 18.03
CA GLU A 273 14.40 -29.80 17.43
C GLU A 273 13.54 -28.84 18.26
N ALA A 274 13.52 -29.05 19.61
CA ALA A 274 12.85 -28.15 20.53
C ALA A 274 13.48 -26.75 20.52
N ALA A 275 14.83 -26.68 20.50
CA ALA A 275 15.53 -25.40 20.44
C ALA A 275 15.27 -24.65 19.12
N LEU A 276 15.20 -25.34 17.98
CA LEU A 276 14.84 -24.74 16.69
C LEU A 276 13.41 -24.18 16.70
N ARG A 277 12.43 -24.92 17.24
CA ARG A 277 11.05 -24.44 17.36
C ARG A 277 10.95 -23.18 18.23
N VAL A 278 11.65 -23.15 19.35
CA VAL A 278 11.67 -21.98 20.23
C VAL A 278 12.40 -20.80 19.58
N LEU A 279 13.48 -21.07 18.84
CA LEU A 279 14.19 -20.05 18.05
C LEU A 279 13.26 -19.43 17.01
N ALA A 280 12.57 -20.24 16.20
CA ALA A 280 11.59 -19.79 15.22
C ALA A 280 10.51 -18.90 15.86
N SER A 281 9.96 -19.31 17.01
CA SER A 281 8.96 -18.52 17.73
C SER A 281 9.52 -17.18 18.22
N ARG A 282 10.77 -17.12 18.69
CA ARG A 282 11.41 -15.89 19.15
C ARG A 282 11.72 -14.94 17.98
N LEU A 283 12.20 -15.46 16.88
CA LEU A 283 12.44 -14.69 15.64
C LEU A 283 11.12 -14.10 15.11
N ALA A 284 10.03 -14.91 15.12
CA ALA A 284 8.70 -14.42 14.75
C ALA A 284 8.22 -13.29 15.67
N ALA A 285 8.43 -13.43 16.99
CA ALA A 285 8.04 -12.40 17.94
C ALA A 285 8.86 -11.11 17.77
N GLU A 286 10.17 -11.22 17.49
CA GLU A 286 11.03 -10.06 17.21
C GLU A 286 10.64 -9.36 15.91
N ALA A 287 10.39 -10.11 14.83
CA ALA A 287 9.93 -9.57 13.56
C ALA A 287 8.59 -8.83 13.71
N ARG A 288 7.64 -9.41 14.47
CA ARG A 288 6.36 -8.76 14.78
C ARG A 288 6.55 -7.48 15.60
N ALA A 289 7.40 -7.49 16.62
CA ALA A 289 7.66 -6.31 17.42
C ALA A 289 8.30 -5.18 16.60
N LYS A 290 9.19 -5.52 15.65
CA LYS A 290 9.80 -4.56 14.73
C LYS A 290 8.74 -3.97 13.78
N LYS A 291 7.90 -4.82 13.14
CA LYS A 291 6.79 -4.37 12.29
C LYS A 291 5.82 -3.47 13.06
N GLU A 292 5.49 -3.81 14.30
CA GLU A 292 4.60 -3.00 15.14
C GLU A 292 5.21 -1.65 15.52
N ALA A 293 6.52 -1.61 15.80
CA ALA A 293 7.24 -0.36 16.06
C ALA A 293 7.29 0.54 14.83
N GLU A 294 7.52 -0.03 13.65
CA GLU A 294 7.51 0.68 12.36
C GLU A 294 6.10 1.22 12.06
N ALA A 295 5.06 0.39 12.20
CA ALA A 295 3.66 0.81 12.03
C ALA A 295 3.27 1.92 13.03
N SER A 296 3.74 1.83 14.29
CA SER A 296 3.51 2.87 15.29
C SER A 296 4.20 4.18 14.93
N ALA A 297 5.43 4.13 14.43
CA ALA A 297 6.16 5.30 13.95
C ALA A 297 5.46 5.94 12.73
N GLN A 298 4.95 5.12 11.81
CA GLN A 298 4.20 5.56 10.65
C GLN A 298 2.88 6.22 11.04
N ARG A 299 2.12 5.64 12.01
CA ARG A 299 0.92 6.30 12.57
C ARG A 299 1.26 7.68 13.15
N LEU A 300 2.35 7.79 13.89
CA LEU A 300 2.77 9.06 14.50
C LEU A 300 3.18 10.11 13.47
N SER A 301 3.70 9.69 12.30
CA SER A 301 4.05 10.61 11.21
C SER A 301 2.82 11.17 10.50
N GLN A 302 1.75 10.38 10.33
CA GLN A 302 0.52 10.80 9.67
C GLN A 302 -0.33 11.72 10.58
N VAL A 303 -0.42 11.41 11.88
CA VAL A 303 -1.19 12.18 12.84
C VAL A 303 -0.40 12.31 14.13
N ARG A 304 0.20 13.46 14.35
CA ARG A 304 0.98 13.76 15.57
C ARG A 304 0.06 13.96 16.77
N THR A 305 -0.97 14.75 16.58
CA THR A 305 -2.06 14.99 17.54
C THR A 305 -3.35 15.06 16.72
N VAL A 306 -4.47 14.52 17.23
CA VAL A 306 -5.77 14.69 16.55
C VAL A 306 -6.32 16.08 16.87
N ASP A 307 -5.50 17.10 16.65
CA ASP A 307 -5.86 18.52 16.84
C ASP A 307 -6.46 19.06 15.53
N ARG A 308 -7.58 19.75 15.63
CA ARG A 308 -8.27 20.41 14.52
C ARG A 308 -7.44 21.49 13.81
N SER A 309 -6.30 21.91 14.35
CA SER A 309 -5.38 22.85 13.70
C SER A 309 -4.53 22.18 12.61
N GLU A 310 -4.21 20.89 12.75
CA GLU A 310 -3.38 20.10 11.82
C GLU A 310 -4.17 19.46 10.66
N ARG A 311 -5.34 20.01 10.36
CA ARG A 311 -6.27 19.44 9.37
C ARG A 311 -5.70 19.32 7.97
N ILE A 312 -5.90 18.16 7.35
CA ILE A 312 -5.69 17.96 5.90
C ILE A 312 -6.96 18.34 5.10
N ARG A 313 -8.15 18.06 5.66
CA ARG A 313 -9.44 18.25 4.97
C ARG A 313 -10.50 18.82 5.90
N THR A 314 -11.42 19.65 5.34
CA THR A 314 -12.54 20.23 6.05
C THR A 314 -13.86 19.86 5.40
N TYR A 315 -14.80 19.39 6.21
CA TYR A 315 -16.18 19.02 5.89
C TYR A 315 -17.11 20.07 6.50
N ASN A 316 -17.61 21.01 5.68
CA ASN A 316 -18.46 22.12 6.11
C ASN A 316 -19.91 21.83 5.71
N PHE A 317 -20.71 21.38 6.65
CA PHE A 317 -22.11 21.02 6.43
C PHE A 317 -22.99 22.21 6.09
N PRO A 318 -22.92 23.38 6.81
CA PRO A 318 -23.71 24.53 6.47
C PRO A 318 -23.56 25.03 5.03
N GLU A 319 -22.39 24.89 4.45
CA GLU A 319 -22.10 25.32 3.08
C GLU A 319 -22.14 24.16 2.08
N ASN A 320 -22.50 22.95 2.52
CA ASN A 320 -22.39 21.71 1.73
C ASN A 320 -21.05 21.58 1.01
N ARG A 321 -19.95 21.98 1.65
CA ARG A 321 -18.63 22.16 1.05
C ARG A 321 -17.60 21.20 1.65
N ILE A 322 -16.82 20.57 0.79
CA ILE A 322 -15.57 19.89 1.13
C ILE A 322 -14.37 20.71 0.65
N ALA A 323 -13.30 20.75 1.41
CA ALA A 323 -12.05 21.41 1.02
C ALA A 323 -10.85 20.60 1.49
N ASP A 324 -9.97 20.18 0.56
CA ASP A 324 -8.65 19.63 0.87
C ASP A 324 -7.62 20.76 0.88
N HIS A 325 -6.85 20.84 1.97
CA HIS A 325 -5.93 21.96 2.20
C HIS A 325 -4.56 21.74 1.55
N ARG A 326 -4.26 20.53 1.11
CA ARG A 326 -2.98 20.16 0.47
C ARG A 326 -2.96 20.62 -0.99
N THR A 327 -4.04 20.34 -1.73
CA THR A 327 -4.17 20.71 -3.15
C THR A 327 -4.96 21.99 -3.37
N GLY A 328 -5.63 22.51 -2.33
CA GLY A 328 -6.56 23.62 -2.45
C GLY A 328 -7.90 23.25 -3.10
N PHE A 329 -8.16 21.95 -3.31
CA PHE A 329 -9.40 21.44 -3.87
C PHE A 329 -10.61 21.89 -3.03
N LYS A 330 -11.69 22.34 -3.70
CA LYS A 330 -12.96 22.73 -3.08
C LYS A 330 -14.12 22.32 -3.97
N ALA A 331 -15.14 21.70 -3.35
CA ALA A 331 -16.39 21.34 -4.04
C ALA A 331 -17.59 21.53 -3.11
N HIS A 332 -18.75 21.85 -3.70
CA HIS A 332 -20.02 22.08 -2.98
C HIS A 332 -20.96 20.87 -3.16
N ASN A 333 -20.46 19.67 -2.80
CA ASN A 333 -21.15 18.39 -2.94
C ASN A 333 -20.83 17.46 -1.76
N LEU A 334 -20.73 18.01 -0.55
CA LEU A 334 -20.36 17.26 0.65
C LEU A 334 -21.26 16.03 0.87
N ASP A 335 -22.56 16.14 0.60
CA ASP A 335 -23.53 15.05 0.72
C ASP A 335 -23.13 13.85 -0.17
N ALA A 336 -22.74 14.13 -1.43
CA ALA A 336 -22.28 13.11 -2.35
C ALA A 336 -20.97 12.48 -1.87
N VAL A 337 -20.04 13.29 -1.39
CA VAL A 337 -18.74 12.82 -0.85
C VAL A 337 -18.97 11.89 0.35
N LEU A 338 -19.79 12.27 1.33
CA LEU A 338 -20.14 11.42 2.48
C LEU A 338 -20.92 10.16 2.07
N SER A 339 -21.47 10.16 0.86
CA SER A 339 -22.11 8.99 0.24
C SER A 339 -21.15 8.14 -0.59
N GLY A 340 -19.84 8.45 -0.60
CA GLY A 340 -18.79 7.68 -1.25
C GLY A 340 -18.21 8.28 -2.53
N ALA A 341 -18.69 9.46 -3.01
CA ALA A 341 -18.16 10.09 -4.23
C ALA A 341 -16.87 10.88 -3.93
N LEU A 342 -15.77 10.16 -3.64
CA LEU A 342 -14.45 10.71 -3.31
C LEU A 342 -13.55 10.91 -4.53
N ASP A 343 -13.91 10.39 -5.71
CA ASP A 343 -13.03 10.32 -6.87
C ASP A 343 -12.40 11.67 -7.23
N ALA A 344 -13.16 12.75 -7.26
CA ALA A 344 -12.64 14.08 -7.60
C ALA A 344 -11.62 14.61 -6.58
N VAL A 345 -11.79 14.29 -5.30
CA VAL A 345 -10.84 14.66 -4.24
C VAL A 345 -9.56 13.87 -4.40
N ILE A 346 -9.68 12.54 -4.59
CA ILE A 346 -8.54 11.63 -4.74
C ILE A 346 -7.78 11.94 -6.02
N ALA A 347 -8.46 12.18 -7.14
CA ALA A 347 -7.82 12.58 -8.40
C ALA A 347 -6.95 13.83 -8.23
N SER A 348 -7.44 14.86 -7.52
CA SER A 348 -6.65 16.07 -7.27
C SER A 348 -5.38 15.82 -6.46
N LEU A 349 -5.38 14.78 -5.59
CA LEU A 349 -4.24 14.40 -4.78
C LEU A 349 -3.26 13.52 -5.57
N GLN A 350 -3.78 12.63 -6.41
CA GLN A 350 -2.99 11.82 -7.33
C GLN A 350 -2.24 12.70 -8.35
N GLU A 351 -2.92 13.70 -8.93
CA GLU A 351 -2.30 14.68 -9.84
C GLU A 351 -1.18 15.47 -9.16
N ALA A 352 -1.37 15.90 -7.91
CA ALA A 352 -0.35 16.60 -7.16
C ALA A 352 0.87 15.72 -6.83
N ASP A 353 0.65 14.48 -6.42
CA ASP A 353 1.69 13.49 -6.13
C ASP A 353 2.46 13.09 -7.41
N GLU A 354 1.76 12.90 -8.54
CA GLU A 354 2.39 12.66 -9.84
C GLU A 354 3.30 13.81 -10.26
N ALA A 355 2.81 15.05 -10.13
CA ALA A 355 3.60 16.24 -10.45
C ALA A 355 4.86 16.35 -9.58
N GLU A 356 4.76 16.04 -8.28
CA GLU A 356 5.89 16.05 -7.35
C GLU A 356 6.92 14.96 -7.71
N ARG A 357 6.47 13.74 -8.04
CA ARG A 357 7.35 12.63 -8.45
C ARG A 357 8.08 12.92 -9.76
N LEU A 358 7.39 13.49 -10.75
CA LEU A 358 7.99 13.90 -12.02
C LEU A 358 9.03 15.01 -11.81
N ALA A 359 8.72 16.00 -10.94
CA ALA A 359 9.67 17.05 -10.61
C ALA A 359 10.92 16.53 -9.88
N ALA A 360 10.77 15.53 -9.01
CA ALA A 360 11.87 14.87 -8.32
C ALA A 360 12.75 14.05 -9.29
N ALA A 361 12.13 13.32 -10.21
CA ALA A 361 12.82 12.53 -11.23
C ALA A 361 13.61 13.39 -12.21
N ALA A 362 13.13 14.60 -12.53
CA ALA A 362 13.83 15.55 -13.39
C ALA A 362 15.07 16.22 -12.72
N GLN A 363 15.23 16.07 -11.40
CA GLN A 363 16.36 16.64 -10.61
C GLN A 363 17.44 15.61 -10.27
N SER A 364 17.17 14.33 -10.50
CA SER A 364 18.09 13.20 -10.25
C SER A 364 18.82 12.78 -11.51
#